data_5249e9820c7c965e5b7e6f75532f227d
#
_entry.id   5249e9820c7c965e5b7e6f75532f227d
#
_cell.length_a   1.000
_cell.length_b   1.000
_cell.length_c   1.000
_cell.angle_alpha   90.00
_cell.angle_beta   90.00
_cell.angle_gamma   90.00
#
_symmetry.space_group_name_H-M   'P 1'
#
loop_
_entity.id
_entity.type
_entity.pdbx_description
1 polymer ?
#
loop_
_entity_poly.entity_id
_entity_poly.type
_entity_poly.pdbx_seq_one_letter_code
_entity_poly.pdbx_strand_id
1 'polypeptide(L)'
;MASLAMNHILERIALFQFTPTHCVQARAMLGWSVEQLSREAEVEVDDIQRFEAQQDVADAARLALAYRFEAQGLVFFPGFAPGRKLNPQAMQQNVAERGDFA
;
A
#
# COMPACT_ATOMS: atom_id res chain seq x y z
N MET A 1 -24.64 -11.18 -6.10
CA MET A 1 -25.00 -9.77 -5.79
C MET A 1 -24.40 -9.31 -4.47
N ALA A 2 -24.55 -10.10 -3.41
CA ALA A 2 -23.99 -9.74 -2.11
C ALA A 2 -22.46 -9.57 -2.16
N SER A 3 -21.76 -10.40 -2.94
CA SER A 3 -20.30 -10.32 -3.05
C SER A 3 -19.85 -9.02 -3.71
N LEU A 4 -20.60 -8.49 -4.67
CA LEU A 4 -20.27 -7.21 -5.31
C LEU A 4 -20.42 -6.05 -4.33
N ALA A 5 -21.49 -6.06 -3.51
CA ALA A 5 -21.69 -5.04 -2.49
C ALA A 5 -20.57 -5.08 -1.44
N MET A 6 -20.18 -6.29 -1.04
CA MET A 6 -19.10 -6.50 -0.10
C MET A 6 -17.77 -5.94 -0.62
N ASN A 7 -17.44 -6.25 -1.89
CA ASN A 7 -16.22 -5.76 -2.51
C ASN A 7 -16.21 -4.23 -2.58
N HIS A 8 -17.35 -3.62 -2.87
CA HIS A 8 -17.47 -2.17 -2.93
C HIS A 8 -17.21 -1.52 -1.57
N ILE A 9 -17.71 -2.13 -0.50
CA ILE A 9 -17.47 -1.66 0.86
C ILE A 9 -15.98 -1.77 1.22
N LEU A 10 -15.36 -2.89 0.88
CA LEU A 10 -13.93 -3.10 1.15
C LEU A 10 -13.06 -2.09 0.41
N GLU A 11 -13.40 -1.77 -0.84
CA GLU A 11 -12.69 -0.76 -1.61
C GLU A 11 -12.78 0.61 -0.94
N ARG A 12 -13.95 0.98 -0.42
CA ARG A 12 -14.12 2.26 0.29
C ARG A 12 -13.29 2.30 1.58
N ILE A 13 -13.22 1.18 2.29
CA ILE A 13 -12.40 1.09 3.50
C ILE A 13 -10.93 1.28 3.16
N ALA A 14 -10.46 0.63 2.10
CA ALA A 14 -9.07 0.77 1.66
C ALA A 14 -8.75 2.22 1.29
N LEU A 15 -9.64 2.89 0.56
CA LEU A 15 -9.47 4.30 0.19
C LEU A 15 -9.40 5.19 1.42
N PHE A 16 -10.24 4.91 2.41
CA PHE A 16 -10.29 5.70 3.64
C PHE A 16 -9.01 5.57 4.46
N GLN A 17 -8.40 4.39 4.46
CA GLN A 17 -7.21 4.11 5.25
C GLN A 17 -5.91 4.54 4.58
N PHE A 18 -5.91 4.65 3.26
CA PHE A 18 -4.71 4.98 2.50
C PHE A 18 -4.65 6.49 2.26
N THR A 19 -3.64 7.14 2.82
CA THR A 19 -3.50 8.60 2.80
C THR A 19 -2.32 9.02 1.92
N PRO A 20 -2.23 10.30 1.53
CA PRO A 20 -1.04 10.81 0.83
C PRO A 20 0.26 10.56 1.59
N THR A 21 0.25 10.73 2.92
CA THR A 21 1.43 10.45 3.74
C THR A 21 1.82 8.98 3.64
N HIS A 22 0.84 8.08 3.65
CA HIS A 22 1.11 6.66 3.48
C HIS A 22 1.80 6.37 2.15
N CYS A 23 1.41 7.07 1.08
CA CYS A 23 2.00 6.87 -0.23
C CYS A 23 3.50 7.20 -0.21
N VAL A 24 3.86 8.35 0.35
CA VAL A 24 5.26 8.76 0.47
C VAL A 24 6.05 7.75 1.31
N GLN A 25 5.49 7.36 2.46
CA GLN A 25 6.15 6.44 3.37
C GLN A 25 6.30 5.04 2.76
N ALA A 26 5.28 4.56 2.05
CA ALA A 26 5.33 3.25 1.40
C ALA A 26 6.40 3.23 0.31
N ARG A 27 6.50 4.29 -0.50
CA ARG A 27 7.56 4.39 -1.48
C ARG A 27 8.93 4.32 -0.83
N ALA A 28 9.11 5.06 0.26
CA ALA A 28 10.39 5.05 0.99
C ALA A 28 10.71 3.65 1.51
N MET A 29 9.74 2.95 2.05
CA MET A 29 9.92 1.58 2.56
C MET A 29 10.36 0.61 1.47
N LEU A 30 9.87 0.80 0.25
CA LEU A 30 10.17 -0.09 -0.87
C LEU A 30 11.36 0.41 -1.70
N GLY A 31 11.85 1.61 -1.43
CA GLY A 31 12.90 2.21 -2.24
C GLY A 31 12.43 2.60 -3.63
N TRP A 32 11.16 2.93 -3.77
CA TRP A 32 10.55 3.25 -5.08
C TRP A 32 10.49 4.76 -5.31
N SER A 33 10.91 5.18 -6.50
CA SER A 33 10.67 6.54 -6.97
C SER A 33 9.21 6.68 -7.39
N VAL A 34 8.77 7.93 -7.63
CA VAL A 34 7.45 8.18 -8.19
C VAL A 34 7.32 7.50 -9.56
N GLU A 35 8.37 7.54 -10.36
CA GLU A 35 8.38 6.94 -11.69
C GLU A 35 8.23 5.42 -11.62
N GLN A 36 8.89 4.80 -10.65
CA GLN A 36 8.75 3.36 -10.48
C GLN A 36 7.34 3.00 -10.01
N LEU A 37 6.80 3.75 -9.04
CA LEU A 37 5.44 3.51 -8.59
C LEU A 37 4.45 3.68 -9.75
N SER A 38 4.67 4.69 -10.59
CA SER A 38 3.83 4.91 -11.78
C SER A 38 3.80 3.67 -12.67
N ARG A 39 4.95 3.08 -12.93
CA ARG A 39 5.03 1.86 -13.76
C ARG A 39 4.37 0.68 -13.05
N GLU A 40 4.61 0.53 -11.77
CA GLU A 40 4.13 -0.63 -11.00
C GLU A 40 2.60 -0.59 -10.82
N ALA A 41 2.04 0.58 -10.59
CA ALA A 41 0.62 0.74 -10.32
C ALA A 41 -0.18 1.13 -11.56
N GLU A 42 0.50 1.45 -12.67
CA GLU A 42 -0.12 1.95 -13.90
C GLU A 42 -0.94 3.22 -13.62
N VAL A 43 -0.35 4.13 -12.85
CA VAL A 43 -0.92 5.43 -12.52
C VAL A 43 0.04 6.50 -13.04
N GLU A 44 -0.51 7.56 -13.63
CA GLU A 44 0.31 8.64 -14.16
C GLU A 44 1.15 9.28 -13.06
N VAL A 45 2.39 9.64 -13.40
CA VAL A 45 3.30 10.34 -12.48
C VAL A 45 2.63 11.61 -11.91
N ASP A 46 1.96 12.36 -12.78
CA ASP A 46 1.28 13.58 -12.37
C ASP A 46 0.23 13.31 -11.28
N ASP A 47 -0.55 12.24 -11.42
CA ASP A 47 -1.55 11.88 -10.43
C ASP A 47 -0.91 11.49 -9.11
N ILE A 48 0.22 10.76 -9.13
CA ILE A 48 0.92 10.39 -7.90
C ILE A 48 1.44 11.65 -7.21
N GLN A 49 2.05 12.55 -7.96
CA GLN A 49 2.59 13.79 -7.39
C GLN A 49 1.48 14.65 -6.78
N ARG A 50 0.34 14.74 -7.46
CA ARG A 50 -0.81 15.49 -6.95
C ARG A 50 -1.36 14.84 -5.69
N PHE A 51 -1.49 13.52 -5.67
CA PHE A 51 -1.96 12.81 -4.50
C PHE A 51 -1.03 13.03 -3.30
N GLU A 52 0.28 12.91 -3.50
CA GLU A 52 1.25 13.11 -2.43
C GLU A 52 1.29 14.56 -1.96
N ALA A 53 0.89 15.50 -2.81
CA ALA A 53 0.75 16.91 -2.45
C ALA A 53 -0.61 17.23 -1.83
N GLN A 54 -1.40 16.22 -1.51
CA GLN A 54 -2.72 16.34 -0.88
C GLN A 54 -3.74 17.04 -1.79
N GLN A 55 -3.57 16.90 -3.10
CA GLN A 55 -4.53 17.39 -4.09
C GLN A 55 -5.47 16.26 -4.49
N ASP A 56 -6.63 16.64 -5.00
CA ASP A 56 -7.64 15.67 -5.41
C ASP A 56 -7.17 14.87 -6.61
N VAL A 57 -7.37 13.57 -6.55
CA VAL A 57 -7.17 12.65 -7.66
C VAL A 57 -8.34 11.67 -7.71
N ALA A 58 -8.51 11.02 -8.85
CA ALA A 58 -9.60 10.06 -9.02
C ALA A 58 -9.46 8.90 -8.05
N ASP A 59 -10.58 8.39 -7.56
CA ASP A 59 -10.60 7.23 -6.67
C ASP A 59 -9.91 6.02 -7.30
N ALA A 60 -10.07 5.83 -8.60
CA ALA A 60 -9.44 4.71 -9.31
C ALA A 60 -7.91 4.78 -9.20
N ALA A 61 -7.33 5.98 -9.29
CA ALA A 61 -5.89 6.14 -9.12
C ALA A 61 -5.45 5.81 -7.69
N ARG A 62 -6.19 6.29 -6.70
CA ARG A 62 -5.89 6.02 -5.29
C ARG A 62 -5.96 4.53 -4.99
N LEU A 63 -7.00 3.86 -5.50
CA LEU A 63 -7.17 2.42 -5.32
C LEU A 63 -6.02 1.65 -5.97
N ALA A 64 -5.63 2.04 -7.18
CA ALA A 64 -4.53 1.38 -7.88
C ALA A 64 -3.23 1.46 -7.07
N LEU A 65 -2.96 2.63 -6.48
CA LEU A 65 -1.78 2.81 -5.63
C LEU A 65 -1.86 1.95 -4.38
N ALA A 66 -3.00 1.99 -3.69
CA ALA A 66 -3.20 1.22 -2.46
C ALA A 66 -3.05 -0.28 -2.72
N TYR A 67 -3.68 -0.78 -3.78
CA TYR A 67 -3.62 -2.20 -4.13
C TYR A 67 -2.20 -2.62 -4.49
N ARG A 68 -1.47 -1.77 -5.19
CA ARG A 68 -0.11 -2.11 -5.57
C ARG A 68 0.78 -2.23 -4.33
N PHE A 69 0.65 -1.31 -3.38
CA PHE A 69 1.40 -1.41 -2.14
C PHE A 69 0.99 -2.62 -1.31
N GLU A 70 -0.31 -2.93 -1.26
CA GLU A 70 -0.77 -4.12 -0.56
C GLU A 70 -0.19 -5.40 -1.17
N ALA A 71 -0.07 -5.44 -2.50
CA ALA A 71 0.56 -6.56 -3.18
C ALA A 71 2.03 -6.72 -2.79
N GLN A 72 2.67 -5.64 -2.35
CA GLN A 72 4.03 -5.69 -1.83
C GLN A 72 4.09 -6.04 -0.33
N GLY A 73 2.96 -6.37 0.26
CA GLY A 73 2.89 -6.79 1.64
C GLY A 73 2.74 -5.67 2.65
N LEU A 74 2.32 -4.48 2.21
CA LEU A 74 2.10 -3.36 3.12
C LEU A 74 0.63 -3.28 3.52
N VAL A 75 0.38 -2.77 4.72
CA VAL A 75 -0.97 -2.48 5.22
C VAL A 75 -1.00 -1.07 5.75
N PHE A 76 -2.18 -0.44 5.68
CA PHE A 76 -2.34 0.97 6.04
C PHE A 76 -3.38 1.12 7.13
N PHE A 77 -3.01 1.89 8.16
CA PHE A 77 -3.92 2.25 9.25
C PHE A 77 -3.85 3.77 9.45
N PRO A 78 -5.00 4.44 9.63
CA PRO A 78 -5.01 5.90 9.84
C PRO A 78 -4.15 6.28 11.03
N GLY A 79 -3.32 7.31 10.86
CA GLY A 79 -2.50 7.85 11.93
C GLY A 79 -1.21 7.09 12.22
N PHE A 80 -0.93 6.01 11.49
CA PHE A 80 0.28 5.21 11.68
C PHE A 80 1.01 5.07 10.35
N ALA A 81 2.33 4.90 10.43
CA ALA A 81 3.12 4.55 9.24
C ALA A 81 2.67 3.19 8.70
N PRO A 82 2.89 2.93 7.39
CA PRO A 82 2.51 1.63 6.82
C PRO A 82 3.19 0.49 7.56
N GLY A 83 2.43 -0.59 7.81
CA GLY A 83 2.96 -1.80 8.39
C GLY A 83 3.22 -2.84 7.32
N ARG A 84 3.86 -3.94 7.71
CA ARG A 84 4.08 -5.08 6.83
C ARG A 84 3.16 -6.21 7.24
N LYS A 85 2.58 -6.88 6.24
CA LYS A 85 1.75 -8.06 6.51
C LYS A 85 2.62 -9.17 7.06
N LEU A 86 2.08 -9.89 8.03
CA LEU A 86 2.74 -11.09 8.53
C LEU A 86 2.56 -12.21 7.51
N ASN A 87 3.68 -12.81 7.13
CA ASN A 87 3.71 -13.95 6.20
C ASN A 87 4.23 -15.14 6.99
N PRO A 88 3.46 -16.25 7.08
CA PRO A 88 3.92 -17.43 7.83
C PRO A 88 5.30 -17.92 7.41
N GLN A 89 5.61 -17.91 6.11
CA GLN A 89 6.93 -18.30 5.63
C GLN A 89 8.02 -17.35 6.10
N ALA A 90 7.74 -16.04 6.04
CA ALA A 90 8.69 -15.04 6.51
C ALA A 90 8.91 -15.17 8.01
N MET A 91 7.84 -15.44 8.78
CA MET A 91 7.94 -15.66 10.21
C MET A 91 8.79 -16.90 10.52
N GLN A 92 8.61 -17.98 9.76
CA GLN A 92 9.41 -19.17 9.94
C GLN A 92 10.88 -18.92 9.64
N GLN A 93 11.17 -18.15 8.60
CA GLN A 93 12.53 -17.77 8.27
C GLN A 93 13.16 -16.95 9.40
N ASN A 94 12.42 -16.00 9.93
CA ASN A 94 12.89 -15.17 11.03
C ASN A 94 13.16 -16.02 12.28
N VAL A 95 12.30 -16.97 12.57
CA VAL A 95 12.47 -17.87 13.71
C VAL A 95 13.73 -18.72 13.51
N ALA A 96 13.94 -19.23 12.29
CA ALA A 96 15.13 -20.02 11.98
C ALA A 96 16.41 -19.20 12.16
N GLU A 97 16.40 -17.95 11.69
CA GLU A 97 17.53 -17.05 11.85
C GLU A 97 17.82 -16.78 13.33
N ARG A 98 16.76 -16.56 14.11
CA ARG A 98 16.91 -16.37 15.56
C ARG A 98 17.40 -17.63 16.24
N GLY A 99 17.01 -18.77 15.73
CA GLY A 99 17.46 -20.05 16.25
C GLY A 99 18.96 -20.21 16.16
N ASP A 100 19.59 -19.58 15.17
CA ASP A 100 21.03 -19.60 15.00
C ASP A 100 21.78 -18.93 16.14
N PHE A 101 21.10 -18.09 16.89
CA PHE A 101 21.70 -17.39 18.03
C PHE A 101 21.51 -18.12 19.35
N ALA A 102 20.73 -19.15 19.31
CA ALA A 102 20.53 -19.97 20.48
C ALA A 102 21.58 -21.08 20.53
#